data_70a63307fc5934360e1ddaa4dcbf78b9
#
_entry.id   70a63307fc5934360e1ddaa4dcbf78b9
#
_cell.length_a   1.000
_cell.length_b   1.000
_cell.length_c   1.000
_cell.angle_alpha   90.00
_cell.angle_beta   90.00
_cell.angle_gamma   90.00
#
_symmetry.space_group_name_H-M   'P 1'
#
loop_
_entity.id
_entity.type
_entity.pdbx_description
1 polymer ?
#
loop_
_entity_poly.entity_id
_entity_poly.type
_entity_poly.pdbx_seq_one_letter_code
_entity_poly.pdbx_strand_id
1 'polypeptide(L)'
;MANQPISAASASSNGHPRAHVSTGGMAGSHSAHGGPIGPSPLAGHIERIPVTVYSSSSDASRAVAAEIAELIRSKASRRQKAVLGLATGSTPQGVYEELVRLHREEGLSFANVVTFNLDEYWPMDPTALQSYNRFMREYLFDHIDIRPENIHIPDGTVPMKDVHDFCDRYEKAIAAAGGLDLQILGIGRTGHVGFNEPGSARDSRTRLITLDRVTRMDAASDFFGEWNVPRKAITMGVGTILSARKLVLLAFGEHKASIIKRAVEGPVVAQVAASFLQEHPASRIILDPASSAELTRFKTPWALGPMEAFGQKWDAHNTKKAAIWLARTLEKPILKLTDEDYNEHGLQELLSTREGGAYDINIEVFRSLQKTITGWPGGRPTDAGRPDGRSTDVHAAGVFPKRVVVFSPHPDDDVISMGGTFIRLCDQGHEVHVAYQTSGNIAVWDDAAVRHADFVTEFCRE
;
A
#
# COMPACT_ATOMS: atom_id res chain seq x y z
N MET A 1 15.18 -27.00 57.38
CA MET A 1 14.44 -25.79 57.78
C MET A 1 13.71 -25.27 56.52
N ALA A 2 12.43 -25.09 56.66
CA ALA A 2 11.45 -25.12 55.61
C ALA A 2 11.49 -23.96 54.60
N ASN A 3 11.43 -24.29 53.31
CA ASN A 3 11.07 -23.38 52.21
C ASN A 3 9.55 -23.27 52.14
N GLN A 4 9.03 -22.07 52.27
CA GLN A 4 7.65 -21.75 51.86
C GLN A 4 7.65 -21.14 50.48
N PRO A 5 6.66 -21.45 49.62
CA PRO A 5 6.54 -20.86 48.26
C PRO A 5 5.78 -19.54 48.32
N ILE A 6 6.26 -18.59 47.53
CA ILE A 6 5.66 -17.28 47.33
C ILE A 6 4.47 -17.41 46.34
N SER A 7 3.31 -16.96 46.83
CA SER A 7 2.05 -16.86 46.10
C SER A 7 2.16 -15.96 44.85
N ALA A 8 1.73 -16.47 43.69
CA ALA A 8 1.55 -15.71 42.48
C ALA A 8 0.29 -14.82 42.57
N ALA A 9 0.47 -13.51 42.50
CA ALA A 9 -0.61 -12.57 42.40
C ALA A 9 -1.08 -12.50 40.94
N SER A 10 -2.39 -12.70 40.75
CA SER A 10 -3.09 -12.54 39.48
C SER A 10 -3.02 -11.09 38.99
N ALA A 11 -2.39 -10.85 37.87
CA ALA A 11 -2.45 -9.57 37.16
C ALA A 11 -3.68 -9.56 36.26
N SER A 12 -4.63 -8.67 36.56
CA SER A 12 -5.77 -8.35 35.76
C SER A 12 -5.33 -7.68 34.45
N SER A 13 -5.81 -8.21 33.32
CA SER A 13 -5.65 -7.64 31.98
C SER A 13 -6.44 -6.33 31.86
N ASN A 14 -5.76 -5.20 31.94
CA ASN A 14 -6.32 -3.93 31.48
C ASN A 14 -6.08 -3.82 29.98
N GLY A 15 -7.17 -3.95 29.20
CA GLY A 15 -7.18 -3.66 27.78
C GLY A 15 -6.90 -2.18 27.54
N HIS A 16 -5.80 -1.88 26.86
CA HIS A 16 -5.54 -0.54 26.33
C HIS A 16 -6.26 -0.41 24.99
N PRO A 17 -7.06 0.65 24.79
CA PRO A 17 -7.59 0.93 23.46
C PRO A 17 -6.43 1.32 22.54
N ARG A 18 -6.29 0.60 21.43
CA ARG A 18 -5.39 1.01 20.35
C ARG A 18 -5.86 2.37 19.84
N ALA A 19 -5.05 3.39 20.06
CA ALA A 19 -5.23 4.68 19.43
C ALA A 19 -5.03 4.48 17.91
N HIS A 20 -6.12 4.67 17.15
CA HIS A 20 -6.02 4.90 15.72
C HIS A 20 -5.25 6.21 15.51
N VAL A 21 -3.99 6.10 15.16
CA VAL A 21 -3.23 7.22 14.60
C VAL A 21 -3.81 7.46 13.22
N SER A 22 -4.71 8.42 13.10
CA SER A 22 -5.11 8.98 11.83
C SER A 22 -3.88 9.68 11.25
N THR A 23 -3.23 9.01 10.31
CA THR A 23 -2.26 9.66 9.43
C THR A 23 -3.06 10.63 8.58
N GLY A 24 -3.02 11.91 8.95
CA GLY A 24 -3.47 13.01 8.12
C GLY A 24 -2.58 13.10 6.88
N GLY A 25 -2.72 12.16 5.95
CA GLY A 25 -2.27 12.31 4.58
C GLY A 25 -3.04 13.49 3.99
N MET A 26 -2.34 14.45 3.40
CA MET A 26 -2.95 15.50 2.59
C MET A 26 -3.71 14.84 1.44
N ALA A 27 -4.95 14.47 1.68
CA ALA A 27 -5.90 14.10 0.66
C ALA A 27 -6.14 15.35 -0.18
N GLY A 28 -5.65 15.36 -1.41
CA GLY A 28 -6.15 16.27 -2.42
C GLY A 28 -7.68 16.20 -2.36
N SER A 29 -8.34 17.36 -2.37
CA SER A 29 -9.78 17.52 -2.30
C SER A 29 -10.47 16.72 -3.41
N HIS A 30 -10.70 15.42 -3.15
CA HIS A 30 -11.67 14.65 -3.88
C HIS A 30 -13.04 15.09 -3.34
N SER A 31 -13.89 15.60 -4.21
CA SER A 31 -15.25 16.00 -3.88
C SER A 31 -15.94 14.88 -3.09
N ALA A 32 -16.45 15.22 -1.92
CA ALA A 32 -17.06 14.32 -0.94
C ALA A 32 -18.43 13.80 -1.39
N HIS A 33 -18.63 13.34 -2.62
CA HIS A 33 -19.86 12.65 -3.09
C HIS A 33 -19.68 12.04 -4.51
N GLY A 34 -18.50 11.56 -4.86
CA GLY A 34 -18.29 10.86 -6.12
C GLY A 34 -18.34 9.35 -5.94
N GLY A 35 -19.07 8.66 -6.81
CA GLY A 35 -18.99 7.20 -6.95
C GLY A 35 -17.58 6.72 -7.35
N PRO A 36 -17.38 5.39 -7.49
CA PRO A 36 -16.07 4.85 -7.85
C PRO A 36 -15.61 5.36 -9.22
N ILE A 37 -14.30 5.66 -9.33
CA ILE A 37 -13.69 6.07 -10.59
C ILE A 37 -13.38 4.80 -11.40
N GLY A 38 -14.17 4.55 -12.43
CA GLY A 38 -14.01 3.42 -13.33
C GLY A 38 -12.85 3.56 -14.32
N PRO A 39 -12.69 2.59 -15.26
CA PRO A 39 -11.73 2.66 -16.35
C PRO A 39 -11.92 3.94 -17.19
N SER A 40 -10.81 4.55 -17.60
CA SER A 40 -10.83 5.75 -18.44
C SER A 40 -10.55 5.39 -19.91
N PRO A 41 -11.39 5.78 -20.87
CA PRO A 41 -11.10 5.59 -22.30
C PRO A 41 -9.77 6.23 -22.74
N LEU A 42 -9.39 7.36 -22.16
CA LEU A 42 -8.14 8.06 -22.45
C LEU A 42 -6.91 7.31 -21.94
N ALA A 43 -7.05 6.55 -20.86
CA ALA A 43 -5.98 5.73 -20.31
C ALA A 43 -5.94 4.31 -20.90
N GLY A 44 -6.93 3.91 -21.71
CA GLY A 44 -7.09 2.54 -22.21
C GLY A 44 -5.95 2.01 -23.09
N HIS A 45 -5.12 2.89 -23.64
CA HIS A 45 -3.90 2.50 -24.35
C HIS A 45 -2.69 2.26 -23.41
N ILE A 46 -2.76 2.70 -22.17
CA ILE A 46 -1.73 2.53 -21.16
C ILE A 46 -2.17 1.52 -20.10
N GLU A 47 -3.39 1.68 -19.56
CA GLU A 47 -3.97 0.72 -18.61
C GLU A 47 -4.47 -0.51 -19.35
N ARG A 48 -3.66 -1.56 -19.37
CA ARG A 48 -3.90 -2.80 -20.11
C ARG A 48 -4.86 -3.76 -19.43
N ILE A 49 -5.33 -3.39 -18.24
CA ILE A 49 -6.32 -4.12 -17.46
C ILE A 49 -7.28 -3.11 -16.82
N PRO A 50 -8.60 -3.35 -16.81
CA PRO A 50 -9.56 -2.44 -16.22
C PRO A 50 -9.27 -2.16 -14.73
N VAL A 51 -9.16 -0.88 -14.38
CA VAL A 51 -8.93 -0.43 -13.00
C VAL A 51 -10.13 0.38 -12.52
N THR A 52 -10.62 0.06 -11.31
CA THR A 52 -11.65 0.84 -10.61
C THR A 52 -11.08 1.30 -9.27
N VAL A 53 -11.18 2.61 -9.00
CA VAL A 53 -10.71 3.23 -7.75
C VAL A 53 -11.91 3.64 -6.91
N TYR A 54 -12.01 3.11 -5.71
CA TYR A 54 -13.03 3.45 -4.73
C TYR A 54 -12.51 4.53 -3.78
N SER A 55 -13.41 5.23 -3.09
CA SER A 55 -13.06 6.28 -2.13
C SER A 55 -12.28 5.76 -0.93
N SER A 56 -12.50 4.50 -0.57
CA SER A 56 -11.80 3.82 0.53
C SER A 56 -11.67 2.32 0.27
N SER A 57 -10.74 1.67 0.98
CA SER A 57 -10.62 0.20 0.98
C SER A 57 -11.89 -0.50 1.48
N SER A 58 -12.63 0.13 2.41
CA SER A 58 -13.90 -0.38 2.91
C SER A 58 -15.00 -0.36 1.83
N ASP A 59 -15.11 0.73 1.05
CA ASP A 59 -16.06 0.81 -0.06
C ASP A 59 -15.73 -0.22 -1.15
N ALA A 60 -14.44 -0.38 -1.46
CA ALA A 60 -13.95 -1.38 -2.39
C ALA A 60 -14.29 -2.80 -1.93
N SER A 61 -14.07 -3.11 -0.65
CA SER A 61 -14.37 -4.42 -0.05
C SER A 61 -15.87 -4.73 -0.09
N ARG A 62 -16.73 -3.76 0.26
CA ARG A 62 -18.19 -3.91 0.15
C ARG A 62 -18.64 -4.17 -1.28
N ALA A 63 -18.09 -3.45 -2.26
CA ALA A 63 -18.45 -3.66 -3.65
C ALA A 63 -18.06 -5.05 -4.17
N VAL A 64 -16.89 -5.56 -3.79
CA VAL A 64 -16.46 -6.91 -4.16
C VAL A 64 -17.29 -7.98 -3.44
N ALA A 65 -17.60 -7.80 -2.15
CA ALA A 65 -18.46 -8.69 -1.41
C ALA A 65 -19.89 -8.76 -1.99
N ALA A 66 -20.45 -7.63 -2.39
CA ALA A 66 -21.75 -7.56 -3.06
C ALA A 66 -21.76 -8.33 -4.39
N GLU A 67 -20.70 -8.24 -5.17
CA GLU A 67 -20.56 -9.00 -6.42
C GLU A 67 -20.47 -10.51 -6.17
N ILE A 68 -19.70 -10.93 -5.15
CA ILE A 68 -19.63 -12.35 -4.75
C ILE A 68 -21.01 -12.84 -4.29
N ALA A 69 -21.72 -12.04 -3.49
CA ALA A 69 -23.06 -12.37 -3.03
C ALA A 69 -24.06 -12.54 -4.20
N GLU A 70 -23.99 -11.66 -5.20
CA GLU A 70 -24.80 -11.80 -6.42
C GLU A 70 -24.46 -13.05 -7.21
N LEU A 71 -23.17 -13.38 -7.36
CA LEU A 71 -22.74 -14.62 -7.97
C LEU A 71 -23.31 -15.85 -7.23
N ILE A 72 -23.21 -15.88 -5.91
CA ILE A 72 -23.74 -16.96 -5.07
C ILE A 72 -25.26 -17.10 -5.26
N ARG A 73 -26.02 -16.00 -5.17
CA ARG A 73 -27.48 -15.98 -5.36
C ARG A 73 -27.88 -16.43 -6.76
N SER A 74 -27.19 -15.93 -7.79
CA SER A 74 -27.43 -16.31 -9.20
C SER A 74 -27.18 -17.78 -9.45
N LYS A 75 -26.11 -18.36 -8.89
CA LYS A 75 -25.84 -19.81 -8.99
C LYS A 75 -26.86 -20.65 -8.21
N ALA A 76 -27.24 -20.21 -7.00
CA ALA A 76 -28.24 -20.87 -6.17
C ALA A 76 -29.61 -20.94 -6.89
N SER A 77 -30.06 -19.87 -7.52
CA SER A 77 -31.33 -19.82 -8.27
C SER A 77 -31.36 -20.84 -9.44
N ARG A 78 -30.17 -21.16 -9.98
CA ARG A 78 -30.00 -22.17 -11.05
C ARG A 78 -29.68 -23.57 -10.52
N ARG A 79 -29.69 -23.76 -9.19
CA ARG A 79 -29.28 -25.00 -8.51
C ARG A 79 -27.85 -25.43 -8.87
N GLN A 80 -26.97 -24.48 -9.04
CA GLN A 80 -25.56 -24.67 -9.36
C GLN A 80 -24.69 -24.31 -8.16
N LYS A 81 -23.49 -24.88 -8.10
CA LYS A 81 -22.46 -24.48 -7.14
C LYS A 81 -21.79 -23.18 -7.60
N ALA A 82 -21.52 -22.27 -6.68
CA ALA A 82 -20.64 -21.15 -6.87
C ALA A 82 -19.25 -21.54 -6.39
N VAL A 83 -18.26 -21.53 -7.29
CA VAL A 83 -16.90 -21.96 -7.00
C VAL A 83 -15.99 -20.74 -6.88
N LEU A 84 -15.52 -20.48 -5.67
CA LEU A 84 -14.74 -19.28 -5.34
C LEU A 84 -13.28 -19.62 -5.07
N GLY A 85 -12.39 -18.89 -5.71
CA GLY A 85 -10.97 -18.84 -5.36
C GLY A 85 -10.73 -17.75 -4.34
N LEU A 86 -10.11 -18.08 -3.20
CA LEU A 86 -9.93 -17.15 -2.08
C LEU A 86 -8.45 -16.89 -1.80
N ALA A 87 -8.15 -15.68 -1.36
CA ALA A 87 -6.84 -15.22 -0.94
C ALA A 87 -6.82 -14.98 0.57
N THR A 88 -5.64 -14.97 1.17
CA THR A 88 -5.42 -14.61 2.58
C THR A 88 -4.70 -13.27 2.72
N GLY A 89 -4.53 -12.82 3.95
CA GLY A 89 -3.87 -11.55 4.28
C GLY A 89 -4.84 -10.40 4.53
N SER A 90 -4.29 -9.23 4.87
CA SER A 90 -5.08 -8.06 5.30
C SER A 90 -5.96 -7.44 4.19
N THR A 91 -5.59 -7.61 2.93
CA THR A 91 -6.32 -7.00 1.81
C THR A 91 -7.73 -7.57 1.62
N PRO A 92 -7.96 -8.91 1.56
CA PRO A 92 -9.30 -9.47 1.39
C PRO A 92 -10.12 -9.53 2.69
N GLN A 93 -9.54 -9.24 3.85
CA GLN A 93 -10.22 -9.34 5.15
C GLN A 93 -11.54 -8.57 5.17
N GLY A 94 -11.56 -7.31 4.73
CA GLY A 94 -12.79 -6.51 4.68
C GLY A 94 -13.86 -7.08 3.74
N VAL A 95 -13.48 -7.87 2.72
CA VAL A 95 -14.44 -8.59 1.87
C VAL A 95 -15.09 -9.72 2.67
N TYR A 96 -14.31 -10.46 3.45
CA TYR A 96 -14.82 -11.56 4.28
C TYR A 96 -15.72 -11.04 5.40
N GLU A 97 -15.33 -9.98 6.08
CA GLU A 97 -16.15 -9.32 7.09
C GLU A 97 -17.53 -8.90 6.54
N GLU A 98 -17.54 -8.33 5.34
CA GLU A 98 -18.79 -7.95 4.68
C GLU A 98 -19.62 -9.17 4.22
N LEU A 99 -18.99 -10.24 3.72
CA LEU A 99 -19.68 -11.48 3.39
C LEU A 99 -20.32 -12.13 4.62
N VAL A 100 -19.65 -12.10 5.76
CA VAL A 100 -20.21 -12.56 7.06
C VAL A 100 -21.39 -11.67 7.48
N ARG A 101 -21.29 -10.35 7.31
CA ARG A 101 -22.41 -9.44 7.58
C ARG A 101 -23.61 -9.75 6.69
N LEU A 102 -23.40 -9.92 5.38
CA LEU A 102 -24.45 -10.28 4.42
C LEU A 102 -25.10 -11.63 4.76
N HIS A 103 -24.32 -12.61 5.25
CA HIS A 103 -24.87 -13.88 5.74
C HIS A 103 -25.77 -13.68 6.95
N ARG A 104 -25.29 -12.98 7.97
CA ARG A 104 -25.99 -12.81 9.26
C ARG A 104 -27.21 -11.89 9.18
N GLU A 105 -27.10 -10.80 8.43
CA GLU A 105 -28.09 -9.74 8.41
C GLU A 105 -29.04 -9.81 7.19
N GLU A 106 -28.55 -10.32 6.05
CA GLU A 106 -29.31 -10.35 4.80
C GLU A 106 -29.62 -11.78 4.31
N GLY A 107 -29.28 -12.81 5.10
CA GLY A 107 -29.61 -14.20 4.80
C GLY A 107 -28.87 -14.78 3.58
N LEU A 108 -27.68 -14.26 3.24
CA LEU A 108 -26.84 -14.85 2.19
C LEU A 108 -26.40 -16.27 2.61
N SER A 109 -26.87 -17.33 1.92
CA SER A 109 -26.47 -18.70 2.22
C SER A 109 -25.27 -19.12 1.39
N PHE A 110 -24.32 -19.81 2.05
CA PHE A 110 -23.14 -20.41 1.43
C PHE A 110 -23.29 -21.92 1.21
N ALA A 111 -24.46 -22.49 1.41
CA ALA A 111 -24.71 -23.94 1.26
C ALA A 111 -24.42 -24.48 -0.15
N ASN A 112 -24.49 -23.61 -1.19
CA ASN A 112 -24.12 -23.95 -2.57
C ASN A 112 -22.71 -23.51 -2.96
N VAL A 113 -21.88 -23.03 -2.00
CA VAL A 113 -20.53 -22.54 -2.28
C VAL A 113 -19.50 -23.64 -2.13
N VAL A 114 -18.50 -23.63 -3.00
CA VAL A 114 -17.25 -24.40 -2.90
C VAL A 114 -16.10 -23.43 -2.96
N THR A 115 -15.13 -23.55 -2.08
CA THR A 115 -13.97 -22.64 -2.01
C THR A 115 -12.67 -23.36 -2.26
N PHE A 116 -11.74 -22.67 -2.92
CA PHE A 116 -10.35 -23.08 -3.09
C PHE A 116 -9.44 -21.90 -2.72
N ASN A 117 -8.62 -22.08 -1.68
CA ASN A 117 -7.62 -21.08 -1.32
C ASN A 117 -6.40 -21.14 -2.24
N LEU A 118 -5.77 -19.99 -2.46
CA LEU A 118 -4.58 -19.86 -3.32
C LEU A 118 -3.40 -20.68 -2.83
N ASP A 119 -3.18 -20.68 -1.51
CA ASP A 119 -1.91 -21.11 -0.95
C ASP A 119 -1.99 -21.46 0.55
N GLU A 120 -0.92 -22.08 1.03
CA GLU A 120 -0.58 -22.25 2.45
C GLU A 120 0.93 -22.39 2.57
N TYR A 121 1.50 -21.92 3.68
CA TYR A 121 2.89 -22.17 4.03
C TYR A 121 3.19 -23.67 4.18
N TRP A 122 4.42 -24.08 3.90
CA TRP A 122 4.84 -25.46 4.01
C TRP A 122 6.26 -25.60 4.61
N PRO A 123 6.45 -26.41 5.67
CA PRO A 123 5.43 -27.10 6.46
C PRO A 123 4.63 -26.12 7.33
N MET A 124 3.35 -26.43 7.57
CA MET A 124 2.48 -25.61 8.41
C MET A 124 1.41 -26.48 9.08
N ASP A 125 1.28 -26.35 10.41
CA ASP A 125 0.17 -26.89 11.15
C ASP A 125 -1.09 -26.03 10.92
N PRO A 126 -2.24 -26.62 10.54
CA PRO A 126 -3.47 -25.85 10.24
C PRO A 126 -4.04 -25.11 11.46
N THR A 127 -3.60 -25.43 12.68
CA THR A 127 -3.99 -24.75 13.93
C THR A 127 -3.03 -23.65 14.35
N ALA A 128 -1.86 -23.56 13.71
CA ALA A 128 -0.87 -22.53 13.99
C ALA A 128 -1.43 -21.14 13.74
N LEU A 129 -0.98 -20.16 14.54
CA LEU A 129 -1.44 -18.76 14.46
C LEU A 129 -1.29 -18.16 13.05
N GLN A 130 -0.24 -18.57 12.34
CA GLN A 130 0.12 -18.03 11.03
C GLN A 130 -0.43 -18.87 9.86
N SER A 131 -1.12 -19.98 10.16
CA SER A 131 -1.73 -20.82 9.12
C SER A 131 -2.85 -20.08 8.38
N TYR A 132 -2.87 -20.19 7.07
CA TYR A 132 -3.95 -19.66 6.25
C TYR A 132 -5.27 -20.44 6.45
N ASN A 133 -5.18 -21.71 6.85
CA ASN A 133 -6.36 -22.47 7.27
C ASN A 133 -7.02 -21.79 8.49
N ARG A 134 -6.23 -21.49 9.53
CA ARG A 134 -6.74 -20.78 10.72
C ARG A 134 -7.29 -19.41 10.36
N PHE A 135 -6.56 -18.63 9.57
CA PHE A 135 -7.00 -17.32 9.09
C PHE A 135 -8.40 -17.40 8.45
N MET A 136 -8.59 -18.34 7.52
CA MET A 136 -9.87 -18.46 6.81
C MET A 136 -11.02 -18.88 7.72
N ARG A 137 -10.75 -19.69 8.75
CA ARG A 137 -11.77 -20.04 9.76
C ARG A 137 -12.15 -18.82 10.59
N GLU A 138 -11.15 -18.10 11.11
CA GLU A 138 -11.36 -16.91 11.96
C GLU A 138 -12.10 -15.78 11.23
N TYR A 139 -11.84 -15.57 9.92
CA TYR A 139 -12.43 -14.43 9.20
C TYR A 139 -13.64 -14.78 8.34
N LEU A 140 -13.87 -16.05 8.01
CA LEU A 140 -14.97 -16.42 7.13
C LEU A 140 -15.67 -17.73 7.55
N PHE A 141 -14.99 -18.88 7.51
CA PHE A 141 -15.65 -20.18 7.46
C PHE A 141 -16.43 -20.54 8.72
N ASP A 142 -15.97 -20.15 9.91
CA ASP A 142 -16.67 -20.43 11.17
C ASP A 142 -17.87 -19.49 11.42
N HIS A 143 -18.10 -18.53 10.51
CA HIS A 143 -19.15 -17.53 10.60
C HIS A 143 -20.26 -17.67 9.57
N ILE A 144 -20.18 -18.66 8.65
CA ILE A 144 -21.12 -18.87 7.55
C ILE A 144 -21.58 -20.36 7.48
N ASP A 145 -22.62 -20.62 6.71
CA ASP A 145 -23.23 -21.97 6.56
C ASP A 145 -22.59 -22.82 5.44
N ILE A 146 -21.31 -22.59 5.13
CA ILE A 146 -20.60 -23.41 4.15
C ILE A 146 -20.39 -24.84 4.67
N ARG A 147 -20.58 -25.84 3.80
CA ARG A 147 -20.34 -27.25 4.17
C ARG A 147 -18.84 -27.52 4.26
N PRO A 148 -18.37 -28.19 5.33
CA PRO A 148 -16.94 -28.48 5.52
C PRO A 148 -16.27 -29.18 4.33
N GLU A 149 -16.98 -30.10 3.68
CA GLU A 149 -16.49 -30.82 2.50
C GLU A 149 -16.30 -29.96 1.24
N ASN A 150 -16.84 -28.76 1.25
CA ASN A 150 -16.70 -27.78 0.16
C ASN A 150 -15.56 -26.77 0.40
N ILE A 151 -14.84 -26.88 1.51
CA ILE A 151 -13.70 -26.02 1.83
C ILE A 151 -12.41 -26.71 1.42
N HIS A 152 -11.68 -26.13 0.49
CA HIS A 152 -10.39 -26.64 0.04
C HIS A 152 -9.30 -25.59 0.30
N ILE A 153 -8.36 -25.93 1.17
CA ILE A 153 -7.16 -25.15 1.46
C ILE A 153 -5.96 -26.08 1.23
N PRO A 154 -4.85 -25.61 0.64
CA PRO A 154 -3.65 -26.44 0.55
C PRO A 154 -3.21 -26.93 1.94
N ASP A 155 -2.88 -28.21 2.03
CA ASP A 155 -2.51 -28.84 3.30
C ASP A 155 -1.02 -28.69 3.55
N GLY A 156 -0.66 -27.84 4.51
CA GLY A 156 0.72 -27.59 4.93
C GLY A 156 1.39 -28.76 5.65
N THR A 157 0.64 -29.82 6.00
CA THR A 157 1.19 -31.00 6.71
C THR A 157 1.59 -32.14 5.79
N VAL A 158 1.28 -32.04 4.49
CA VAL A 158 1.60 -33.11 3.49
C VAL A 158 3.09 -33.40 3.50
N PRO A 159 3.50 -34.69 3.64
CA PRO A 159 4.91 -35.06 3.56
C PRO A 159 5.52 -34.70 2.19
N MET A 160 6.77 -34.28 2.18
CA MET A 160 7.49 -33.83 0.95
C MET A 160 7.31 -34.79 -0.23
N LYS A 161 7.39 -36.10 0.02
CA LYS A 161 7.27 -37.14 -1.04
C LYS A 161 5.89 -37.17 -1.70
N ASP A 162 4.86 -36.70 -1.00
CA ASP A 162 3.46 -36.75 -1.41
C ASP A 162 2.92 -35.41 -1.92
N VAL A 163 3.74 -34.34 -1.85
CA VAL A 163 3.33 -32.96 -2.21
C VAL A 163 2.93 -32.85 -3.68
N HIS A 164 3.65 -33.51 -4.58
CA HIS A 164 3.32 -33.49 -6.01
C HIS A 164 1.93 -34.11 -6.26
N ASP A 165 1.70 -35.30 -5.72
CA ASP A 165 0.41 -35.98 -5.87
C ASP A 165 -0.73 -35.21 -5.20
N PHE A 166 -0.44 -34.52 -4.09
CA PHE A 166 -1.39 -33.61 -3.45
C PHE A 166 -1.76 -32.46 -4.39
N CYS A 167 -0.77 -31.77 -4.99
CA CYS A 167 -1.02 -30.67 -5.92
C CYS A 167 -1.84 -31.12 -7.14
N ASP A 168 -1.56 -32.31 -7.69
CA ASP A 168 -2.34 -32.88 -8.78
C ASP A 168 -3.79 -33.17 -8.38
N ARG A 169 -4.02 -33.69 -7.15
CA ARG A 169 -5.38 -33.88 -6.63
C ARG A 169 -6.10 -32.55 -6.43
N TYR A 170 -5.40 -31.51 -5.99
CA TYR A 170 -5.97 -30.17 -5.82
C TYR A 170 -6.46 -29.60 -7.14
N GLU A 171 -5.65 -29.69 -8.20
CA GLU A 171 -6.03 -29.32 -9.57
C GLU A 171 -7.23 -30.10 -10.10
N LYS A 172 -7.26 -31.43 -9.86
CA LYS A 172 -8.39 -32.30 -10.24
C LYS A 172 -9.67 -31.92 -9.47
N ALA A 173 -9.56 -31.54 -8.20
CA ALA A 173 -10.68 -31.08 -7.40
C ALA A 173 -11.27 -29.75 -7.94
N ILE A 174 -10.43 -28.79 -8.34
CA ILE A 174 -10.87 -27.55 -9.01
C ILE A 174 -11.62 -27.91 -10.30
N ALA A 175 -11.06 -28.77 -11.13
CA ALA A 175 -11.69 -29.19 -12.38
C ALA A 175 -13.01 -29.92 -12.14
N ALA A 176 -13.08 -30.83 -11.16
CA ALA A 176 -14.29 -31.57 -10.79
C ALA A 176 -15.40 -30.65 -10.22
N ALA A 177 -15.03 -29.56 -9.56
CA ALA A 177 -16.00 -28.55 -9.13
C ALA A 177 -16.54 -27.70 -10.30
N GLY A 178 -16.00 -27.85 -11.51
CA GLY A 178 -16.37 -27.13 -12.72
C GLY A 178 -15.50 -25.90 -12.99
N GLY A 179 -14.35 -25.78 -12.33
CA GLY A 179 -13.44 -24.60 -12.39
C GLY A 179 -13.90 -23.42 -11.54
N LEU A 180 -13.03 -22.45 -11.33
CA LEU A 180 -13.31 -21.28 -10.51
C LEU A 180 -14.24 -20.31 -11.24
N ASP A 181 -15.33 -19.88 -10.61
CA ASP A 181 -16.21 -18.84 -11.14
C ASP A 181 -15.62 -17.44 -10.92
N LEU A 182 -15.04 -17.20 -9.76
CA LEU A 182 -14.37 -15.97 -9.41
C LEU A 182 -13.17 -16.25 -8.51
N GLN A 183 -12.02 -15.68 -8.82
CA GLN A 183 -10.80 -15.73 -8.00
C GLN A 183 -10.50 -14.32 -7.46
N ILE A 184 -10.40 -14.22 -6.14
CA ILE A 184 -9.89 -13.03 -5.45
C ILE A 184 -8.38 -13.12 -5.37
N LEU A 185 -7.68 -12.01 -5.62
CA LEU A 185 -6.23 -11.91 -5.58
C LEU A 185 -5.82 -10.69 -4.76
N GLY A 186 -4.74 -10.84 -3.98
CA GLY A 186 -3.91 -9.74 -3.54
C GLY A 186 -2.68 -9.62 -4.44
N ILE A 187 -1.84 -8.60 -4.20
CA ILE A 187 -0.55 -8.43 -4.86
C ILE A 187 0.55 -8.21 -3.83
N GLY A 188 1.61 -8.98 -3.94
CA GLY A 188 2.80 -8.79 -3.14
C GLY A 188 3.69 -7.66 -3.65
N ARG A 189 4.66 -7.22 -2.86
CA ARG A 189 5.57 -6.12 -3.19
C ARG A 189 6.46 -6.41 -4.42
N THR A 190 6.74 -7.69 -4.67
CA THR A 190 7.46 -8.15 -5.87
C THR A 190 6.58 -8.28 -7.11
N GLY A 191 5.25 -8.13 -6.96
CA GLY A 191 4.27 -8.33 -8.02
C GLY A 191 3.75 -9.76 -8.11
N HIS A 192 3.99 -10.58 -7.09
CA HIS A 192 3.44 -11.93 -7.03
C HIS A 192 1.92 -11.91 -6.74
N VAL A 193 1.22 -12.92 -7.25
CA VAL A 193 -0.16 -13.27 -6.94
C VAL A 193 -0.20 -14.70 -6.40
N GLY A 194 -0.88 -14.92 -5.25
CA GLY A 194 -0.57 -16.08 -4.44
C GLY A 194 0.92 -16.04 -4.08
N PHE A 195 1.60 -17.17 -4.03
CA PHE A 195 3.06 -17.19 -3.90
C PHE A 195 3.77 -17.45 -5.27
N ASN A 196 3.20 -16.94 -6.37
CA ASN A 196 3.88 -16.99 -7.67
C ASN A 196 4.95 -15.90 -7.74
N GLU A 197 6.11 -16.19 -7.19
CA GLU A 197 7.27 -15.32 -7.11
C GLU A 197 7.82 -14.93 -8.50
N PRO A 198 8.65 -13.86 -8.62
CA PRO A 198 9.28 -13.46 -9.86
C PRO A 198 9.95 -14.63 -10.60
N GLY A 199 9.64 -14.79 -11.88
CA GLY A 199 10.09 -15.91 -12.70
C GLY A 199 9.11 -17.09 -12.78
N SER A 200 7.94 -17.02 -12.10
CA SER A 200 6.89 -18.03 -12.25
C SER A 200 6.38 -18.07 -13.69
N ALA A 201 6.31 -19.28 -14.26
CA ALA A 201 5.82 -19.48 -15.61
C ALA A 201 4.30 -19.19 -15.72
N ARG A 202 3.88 -18.66 -16.87
CA ARG A 202 2.48 -18.34 -17.18
C ARG A 202 1.55 -19.55 -17.10
N ASP A 203 2.03 -20.70 -17.48
CA ASP A 203 1.28 -21.95 -17.52
C ASP A 203 1.45 -22.82 -16.26
N SER A 204 2.15 -22.29 -15.25
CA SER A 204 2.38 -23.02 -14.01
C SER A 204 1.09 -23.46 -13.34
N ARG A 205 1.12 -24.68 -12.76
CA ARG A 205 0.00 -25.27 -12.01
C ARG A 205 0.30 -25.22 -10.52
N THR A 206 -0.62 -25.72 -9.70
CA THR A 206 -0.44 -25.82 -8.25
C THR A 206 0.82 -26.63 -7.95
N ARG A 207 1.67 -26.09 -7.09
CA ARG A 207 3.00 -26.65 -6.81
C ARG A 207 3.60 -26.13 -5.50
N LEU A 208 4.60 -26.86 -5.01
CA LEU A 208 5.49 -26.38 -3.95
C LEU A 208 6.50 -25.38 -4.55
N ILE A 209 6.67 -24.24 -3.89
CA ILE A 209 7.63 -23.21 -4.28
C ILE A 209 8.57 -22.84 -3.12
N THR A 210 9.67 -22.18 -3.44
CA THR A 210 10.51 -21.53 -2.45
C THR A 210 10.17 -20.04 -2.42
N LEU A 211 9.90 -19.50 -1.23
CA LEU A 211 9.56 -18.10 -1.03
C LEU A 211 10.78 -17.20 -1.25
N ASP A 212 10.57 -16.11 -1.96
CA ASP A 212 11.55 -15.03 -2.10
C ASP A 212 11.89 -14.42 -0.72
N ARG A 213 13.10 -13.88 -0.60
CA ARG A 213 13.52 -13.23 0.64
C ARG A 213 12.63 -12.04 0.98
N VAL A 214 12.24 -11.23 0.00
CA VAL A 214 11.37 -10.06 0.21
C VAL A 214 10.02 -10.50 0.78
N THR A 215 9.44 -11.58 0.23
CA THR A 215 8.18 -12.16 0.73
C THR A 215 8.31 -12.63 2.18
N ARG A 216 9.42 -13.29 2.54
CA ARG A 216 9.67 -13.72 3.91
C ARG A 216 9.90 -12.53 4.86
N MET A 217 10.59 -11.49 4.41
CA MET A 217 10.77 -10.26 5.18
C MET A 217 9.42 -9.55 5.43
N ASP A 218 8.53 -9.54 4.44
CA ASP A 218 7.19 -8.95 4.58
C ASP A 218 6.33 -9.71 5.60
N ALA A 219 6.49 -11.02 5.70
CA ALA A 219 5.80 -11.88 6.66
C ALA A 219 6.47 -11.94 8.05
N ALA A 220 7.67 -11.37 8.21
CA ALA A 220 8.48 -11.53 9.41
C ALA A 220 7.77 -11.08 10.70
N SER A 221 6.96 -10.02 10.63
CA SER A 221 6.18 -9.53 11.79
C SER A 221 5.18 -10.56 12.28
N ASP A 222 4.50 -11.25 11.37
CA ASP A 222 3.46 -12.22 11.70
C ASP A 222 4.06 -13.52 12.28
N PHE A 223 5.30 -13.81 11.93
CA PHE A 223 6.05 -14.96 12.40
C PHE A 223 7.02 -14.66 13.56
N PHE A 224 6.96 -13.44 14.13
CA PHE A 224 7.88 -13.04 15.21
C PHE A 224 9.36 -13.12 14.81
N GLY A 225 9.67 -12.90 13.54
CA GLY A 225 11.01 -12.88 12.96
C GLY A 225 11.13 -13.62 11.63
N GLU A 226 12.00 -13.13 10.71
CA GLU A 226 12.22 -13.73 9.37
C GLU A 226 12.62 -15.21 9.43
N TRP A 227 13.38 -15.61 10.47
CA TRP A 227 13.86 -16.99 10.62
C TRP A 227 12.75 -18.00 10.90
N ASN A 228 11.63 -17.56 11.44
CA ASN A 228 10.49 -18.40 11.75
C ASN A 228 9.54 -18.55 10.55
N VAL A 229 9.70 -17.74 9.50
CA VAL A 229 8.88 -17.84 8.29
C VAL A 229 9.28 -19.09 7.53
N PRO A 230 8.34 -19.99 7.18
CA PRO A 230 8.62 -21.15 6.35
C PRO A 230 9.27 -20.72 5.03
N ARG A 231 10.25 -21.48 4.56
CA ARG A 231 10.96 -21.18 3.30
C ARG A 231 10.19 -21.59 2.06
N LYS A 232 9.14 -22.38 2.21
CA LYS A 232 8.36 -22.94 1.11
C LYS A 232 6.88 -22.72 1.35
N ALA A 233 6.12 -22.83 0.27
CA ALA A 233 4.66 -22.78 0.30
C ALA A 233 4.08 -23.64 -0.84
N ILE A 234 2.88 -24.16 -0.66
CA ILE A 234 2.09 -24.75 -1.73
C ILE A 234 1.21 -23.62 -2.27
N THR A 235 1.23 -23.36 -3.57
CA THR A 235 0.47 -22.29 -4.18
C THR A 235 -0.14 -22.69 -5.53
N MET A 236 -1.36 -22.23 -5.80
CA MET A 236 -1.92 -22.28 -7.16
C MET A 236 -0.96 -21.59 -8.12
N GLY A 237 -0.69 -22.22 -9.27
CA GLY A 237 0.11 -21.61 -10.32
C GLY A 237 -0.63 -20.51 -11.06
N VAL A 238 0.15 -19.69 -11.83
CA VAL A 238 -0.41 -18.63 -12.67
C VAL A 238 -1.46 -19.19 -13.65
N GLY A 239 -1.16 -20.32 -14.30
CA GLY A 239 -2.09 -20.95 -15.25
C GLY A 239 -3.37 -21.45 -14.59
N THR A 240 -3.32 -21.91 -13.33
CA THR A 240 -4.50 -22.26 -12.56
C THR A 240 -5.34 -21.02 -12.25
N ILE A 241 -4.71 -19.94 -11.80
CA ILE A 241 -5.36 -18.64 -11.55
C ILE A 241 -6.02 -18.11 -12.83
N LEU A 242 -5.30 -18.08 -13.94
CA LEU A 242 -5.81 -17.61 -15.23
C LEU A 242 -6.92 -18.47 -15.82
N SER A 243 -7.13 -19.69 -15.33
CA SER A 243 -8.24 -20.53 -15.75
C SER A 243 -9.58 -20.19 -15.08
N ALA A 244 -9.60 -19.32 -14.10
CA ALA A 244 -10.84 -18.84 -13.48
C ALA A 244 -11.67 -18.04 -14.50
N ARG A 245 -12.99 -18.04 -14.35
CA ARG A 245 -13.89 -17.28 -15.25
C ARG A 245 -13.77 -15.78 -15.05
N LYS A 246 -13.47 -15.36 -13.82
CA LYS A 246 -13.31 -13.94 -13.45
C LYS A 246 -12.19 -13.79 -12.43
N LEU A 247 -11.38 -12.76 -12.62
CA LEU A 247 -10.29 -12.39 -11.72
C LEU A 247 -10.52 -11.01 -11.11
N VAL A 248 -10.41 -10.89 -9.81
CA VAL A 248 -10.52 -9.63 -9.08
C VAL A 248 -9.29 -9.47 -8.20
N LEU A 249 -8.39 -8.58 -8.59
CA LEU A 249 -7.24 -8.22 -7.77
C LEU A 249 -7.57 -6.99 -6.94
N LEU A 250 -7.35 -7.07 -5.62
CA LEU A 250 -7.47 -5.95 -4.70
C LEU A 250 -6.08 -5.50 -4.25
N ALA A 251 -5.88 -4.19 -4.17
CA ALA A 251 -4.68 -3.62 -3.57
C ALA A 251 -5.00 -2.28 -2.92
N PHE A 252 -4.55 -2.09 -1.67
CA PHE A 252 -4.80 -0.90 -0.88
C PHE A 252 -3.51 -0.36 -0.28
N GLY A 253 -3.45 0.98 -0.14
CA GLY A 253 -2.35 1.70 0.46
C GLY A 253 -1.23 2.07 -0.51
N GLU A 254 -0.52 3.14 -0.18
CA GLU A 254 0.51 3.75 -1.03
C GLU A 254 1.69 2.81 -1.33
N HIS A 255 2.02 1.92 -0.39
CA HIS A 255 3.09 0.94 -0.56
C HIS A 255 2.85 -0.04 -1.72
N LYS A 256 1.62 -0.12 -2.25
CA LYS A 256 1.26 -0.92 -3.43
C LYS A 256 1.32 -0.12 -4.74
N ALA A 257 1.36 1.22 -4.69
CA ALA A 257 1.19 2.07 -5.88
C ALA A 257 2.22 1.75 -7.00
N SER A 258 3.48 1.59 -6.65
CA SER A 258 4.54 1.30 -7.63
C SER A 258 4.35 -0.05 -8.33
N ILE A 259 4.02 -1.10 -7.57
CA ILE A 259 3.84 -2.43 -8.15
C ILE A 259 2.52 -2.52 -8.94
N ILE A 260 1.48 -1.80 -8.54
CA ILE A 260 0.24 -1.67 -9.30
C ILE A 260 0.50 -1.01 -10.65
N LYS A 261 1.27 0.08 -10.70
CA LYS A 261 1.66 0.69 -11.99
C LYS A 261 2.35 -0.32 -12.90
N ARG A 262 3.30 -1.09 -12.37
CA ARG A 262 4.00 -2.12 -13.16
C ARG A 262 3.07 -3.22 -13.65
N ALA A 263 2.11 -3.65 -12.82
CA ALA A 263 1.16 -4.70 -13.18
C ALA A 263 0.11 -4.23 -14.20
N VAL A 264 -0.29 -2.95 -14.15
CA VAL A 264 -1.36 -2.37 -14.99
C VAL A 264 -0.83 -1.81 -16.30
N GLU A 265 0.23 -1.01 -16.23
CA GLU A 265 0.76 -0.22 -17.36
C GLU A 265 2.03 -0.83 -17.96
N GLY A 266 2.72 -1.68 -17.19
CA GLY A 266 3.96 -2.33 -17.63
C GLY A 266 3.75 -3.47 -18.63
N PRO A 267 4.83 -4.00 -19.21
CA PRO A 267 4.76 -5.17 -20.08
C PRO A 267 4.37 -6.43 -19.29
N VAL A 268 3.80 -7.40 -19.97
CA VAL A 268 3.56 -8.75 -19.44
C VAL A 268 4.90 -9.47 -19.32
N VAL A 269 5.33 -9.73 -18.10
CA VAL A 269 6.64 -10.36 -17.82
C VAL A 269 6.55 -11.26 -16.57
N ALA A 270 7.31 -12.36 -16.58
CA ALA A 270 7.34 -13.29 -15.45
C ALA A 270 7.91 -12.68 -14.15
N GLN A 271 8.68 -11.59 -14.24
CA GLN A 271 9.19 -10.85 -13.09
C GLN A 271 8.10 -10.11 -12.30
N VAL A 272 6.91 -9.96 -12.89
CA VAL A 272 5.72 -9.40 -12.26
C VAL A 272 4.55 -10.33 -12.59
N ALA A 273 4.35 -11.38 -11.80
CA ALA A 273 3.33 -12.38 -12.09
C ALA A 273 1.91 -11.78 -12.24
N ALA A 274 1.61 -10.70 -11.51
CA ALA A 274 0.36 -9.95 -11.66
C ALA A 274 0.17 -9.37 -13.07
N SER A 275 1.24 -9.15 -13.86
CA SER A 275 1.12 -8.64 -15.23
C SER A 275 0.43 -9.62 -16.18
N PHE A 276 0.48 -10.93 -15.90
CA PHE A 276 -0.25 -11.93 -16.70
C PHE A 276 -1.78 -11.74 -16.66
N LEU A 277 -2.30 -11.05 -15.64
CA LEU A 277 -3.73 -10.72 -15.55
C LEU A 277 -4.20 -9.83 -16.72
N GLN A 278 -3.29 -9.09 -17.39
CA GLN A 278 -3.59 -8.30 -18.59
C GLN A 278 -4.09 -9.17 -19.76
N GLU A 279 -3.74 -10.46 -19.78
CA GLU A 279 -4.14 -11.40 -20.85
C GLU A 279 -5.50 -12.05 -20.57
N HIS A 280 -6.08 -11.84 -19.38
CA HIS A 280 -7.34 -12.48 -19.01
C HIS A 280 -8.55 -11.57 -19.36
N PRO A 281 -9.53 -12.06 -20.13
CA PRO A 281 -10.60 -11.22 -20.68
C PRO A 281 -11.57 -10.67 -19.63
N ALA A 282 -11.65 -11.28 -18.47
CA ALA A 282 -12.55 -10.90 -17.39
C ALA A 282 -11.77 -10.60 -16.08
N SER A 283 -10.60 -10.01 -16.20
CA SER A 283 -9.82 -9.53 -15.05
C SER A 283 -10.07 -8.05 -14.79
N ARG A 284 -9.97 -7.65 -13.53
CA ARG A 284 -9.99 -6.23 -13.12
C ARG A 284 -9.21 -6.02 -11.83
N ILE A 285 -8.80 -4.79 -11.63
CA ILE A 285 -8.07 -4.36 -10.43
C ILE A 285 -8.91 -3.33 -9.67
N ILE A 286 -9.04 -3.55 -8.37
CA ILE A 286 -9.80 -2.72 -7.44
C ILE A 286 -8.82 -2.05 -6.48
N LEU A 287 -8.84 -0.73 -6.46
CA LEU A 287 -7.88 0.11 -5.75
C LEU A 287 -8.58 1.10 -4.81
N ASP A 288 -7.79 1.63 -3.88
CA ASP A 288 -8.05 2.88 -3.17
C ASP A 288 -7.23 4.04 -3.79
N PRO A 289 -7.44 5.30 -3.37
CA PRO A 289 -6.69 6.43 -3.92
C PRO A 289 -5.19 6.32 -3.70
N ALA A 290 -4.75 5.75 -2.58
CA ALA A 290 -3.33 5.62 -2.24
C ALA A 290 -2.62 4.60 -3.13
N SER A 291 -3.22 3.44 -3.38
CA SER A 291 -2.64 2.40 -4.25
C SER A 291 -2.69 2.76 -5.75
N SER A 292 -3.58 3.69 -6.14
CA SER A 292 -3.68 4.18 -7.53
C SER A 292 -2.75 5.35 -7.84
N ALA A 293 -2.09 5.94 -6.84
CA ALA A 293 -1.39 7.23 -6.95
C ALA A 293 -0.27 7.27 -8.00
N GLU A 294 0.33 6.14 -8.35
CA GLU A 294 1.39 6.04 -9.34
C GLU A 294 0.87 5.78 -10.77
N LEU A 295 -0.40 5.40 -10.96
CA LEU A 295 -0.97 5.24 -12.30
C LEU A 295 -0.94 6.57 -13.06
N THR A 296 -0.62 6.51 -14.35
CA THR A 296 -0.39 7.70 -15.18
C THR A 296 -1.59 8.65 -15.17
N ARG A 297 -2.83 8.13 -15.21
CA ARG A 297 -4.04 8.98 -15.17
C ARG A 297 -4.24 9.75 -13.86
N PHE A 298 -3.62 9.30 -12.77
CA PHE A 298 -3.66 10.00 -11.48
C PHE A 298 -2.39 10.79 -11.20
N LYS A 299 -1.24 10.25 -11.61
CA LYS A 299 0.06 10.88 -11.36
C LYS A 299 0.35 12.03 -12.33
N THR A 300 0.12 11.80 -13.63
CA THR A 300 0.47 12.73 -14.71
C THR A 300 -0.64 12.75 -15.77
N PRO A 301 -1.89 13.13 -15.40
CA PRO A 301 -3.03 13.09 -16.32
C PRO A 301 -2.80 13.90 -17.59
N TRP A 302 -2.05 15.01 -17.52
CA TRP A 302 -1.67 15.84 -18.69
C TRP A 302 -0.90 15.08 -19.78
N ALA A 303 -0.27 13.97 -19.45
CA ALA A 303 0.40 13.12 -20.43
C ALA A 303 -0.57 12.28 -21.26
N LEU A 304 -1.85 12.22 -20.88
CA LEU A 304 -2.89 11.44 -21.55
C LEU A 304 -3.91 12.31 -22.31
N GLY A 305 -4.06 13.56 -21.89
CA GLY A 305 -5.02 14.48 -22.51
C GLY A 305 -5.32 15.69 -21.62
N PRO A 306 -6.32 16.50 -22.02
CA PRO A 306 -6.71 17.67 -21.26
C PRO A 306 -7.13 17.34 -19.83
N MET A 307 -6.75 18.18 -18.87
CA MET A 307 -7.05 17.96 -17.46
C MET A 307 -8.56 17.84 -17.17
N GLU A 308 -9.38 18.58 -17.88
CA GLU A 308 -10.84 18.54 -17.76
C GLU A 308 -11.42 17.16 -18.08
N ALA A 309 -10.83 16.42 -19.02
CA ALA A 309 -11.25 15.07 -19.36
C ALA A 309 -11.08 14.05 -18.22
N PHE A 310 -10.26 14.39 -17.21
CA PHE A 310 -10.08 13.64 -15.97
C PHE A 310 -10.81 14.28 -14.77
N GLY A 311 -11.71 15.26 -15.01
CA GLY A 311 -12.41 15.98 -13.97
C GLY A 311 -11.48 16.87 -13.11
N GLN A 312 -10.31 17.23 -13.64
CA GLN A 312 -9.29 18.04 -12.98
C GLN A 312 -9.12 19.39 -13.67
N LYS A 313 -8.48 20.33 -13.02
CA LYS A 313 -8.15 21.66 -13.55
C LYS A 313 -6.75 22.07 -13.14
N TRP A 314 -6.20 23.08 -13.81
CA TRP A 314 -4.92 23.68 -13.47
C TRP A 314 -5.05 24.65 -12.28
N ASP A 315 -5.28 24.07 -11.10
CA ASP A 315 -5.20 24.79 -9.81
C ASP A 315 -3.75 24.81 -9.27
N ALA A 316 -3.54 25.48 -8.13
CA ALA A 316 -2.23 25.58 -7.49
C ALA A 316 -1.63 24.21 -7.14
N HIS A 317 -2.46 23.21 -6.81
CA HIS A 317 -2.02 21.85 -6.48
C HIS A 317 -1.48 21.14 -7.72
N ASN A 318 -2.27 21.08 -8.80
CA ASN A 318 -1.89 20.41 -10.04
C ASN A 318 -0.73 21.12 -10.75
N THR A 319 -0.71 22.47 -10.73
CA THR A 319 0.42 23.26 -11.23
C THR A 319 1.72 22.90 -10.52
N LYS A 320 1.70 22.87 -9.18
CA LYS A 320 2.87 22.49 -8.39
C LYS A 320 3.31 21.05 -8.67
N LYS A 321 2.36 20.12 -8.75
CA LYS A 321 2.61 18.72 -9.05
C LYS A 321 3.27 18.53 -10.42
N ALA A 322 2.79 19.24 -11.44
CA ALA A 322 3.33 19.19 -12.79
C ALA A 322 4.75 19.77 -12.87
N ALA A 323 4.99 20.93 -12.27
CA ALA A 323 6.31 21.55 -12.28
C ALA A 323 7.37 20.70 -11.53
N ILE A 324 7.00 20.10 -10.38
CA ILE A 324 7.89 19.19 -9.65
C ILE A 324 8.17 17.93 -10.48
N TRP A 325 7.14 17.36 -11.10
CA TRP A 325 7.30 16.19 -11.96
C TRP A 325 8.25 16.49 -13.13
N LEU A 326 8.05 17.64 -13.81
CA LEU A 326 8.88 18.05 -14.95
C LEU A 326 10.33 18.27 -14.51
N ALA A 327 10.55 19.00 -13.41
CA ALA A 327 11.88 19.23 -12.84
C ALA A 327 12.63 17.92 -12.55
N ARG A 328 11.93 16.93 -11.99
CA ARG A 328 12.50 15.60 -11.71
C ARG A 328 12.75 14.79 -12.99
N THR A 329 11.86 14.87 -13.97
CA THR A 329 11.98 14.15 -15.24
C THR A 329 13.18 14.62 -16.04
N LEU A 330 13.44 15.94 -16.01
CA LEU A 330 14.54 16.57 -16.73
C LEU A 330 15.82 16.74 -15.89
N GLU A 331 15.76 16.39 -14.61
CA GLU A 331 16.84 16.65 -13.66
C GLU A 331 17.28 18.15 -13.64
N LYS A 332 16.31 19.06 -13.90
CA LYS A 332 16.50 20.50 -13.90
C LYS A 332 15.91 21.14 -12.66
N PRO A 333 16.58 22.19 -12.07
CA PRO A 333 15.93 23.02 -11.06
C PRO A 333 14.66 23.69 -11.60
N ILE A 334 13.61 23.79 -10.77
CA ILE A 334 12.33 24.38 -11.16
C ILE A 334 12.51 25.76 -11.81
N LEU A 335 13.34 26.63 -11.24
CA LEU A 335 13.60 27.98 -11.76
C LEU A 335 14.35 28.04 -13.13
N LYS A 336 14.81 26.89 -13.62
CA LYS A 336 15.49 26.77 -14.92
C LYS A 336 14.64 26.04 -15.97
N LEU A 337 13.41 25.67 -15.66
CA LEU A 337 12.49 25.11 -16.64
C LEU A 337 12.07 26.21 -17.63
N THR A 338 11.99 25.87 -18.92
CA THR A 338 11.65 26.78 -20.01
C THR A 338 10.29 26.41 -20.62
N ASP A 339 9.74 27.28 -21.47
CA ASP A 339 8.50 27.01 -22.19
C ASP A 339 8.62 25.75 -23.06
N GLU A 340 9.79 25.52 -23.64
CA GLU A 340 10.08 24.33 -24.44
C GLU A 340 10.02 23.07 -23.57
N ASP A 341 10.61 23.11 -22.36
CA ASP A 341 10.55 21.98 -21.42
C ASP A 341 9.09 21.58 -21.11
N TYR A 342 8.22 22.54 -20.88
CA TYR A 342 6.78 22.29 -20.64
C TYR A 342 6.08 21.79 -21.92
N ASN A 343 6.36 22.40 -23.08
CA ASN A 343 5.73 22.03 -24.34
C ASN A 343 6.06 20.61 -24.76
N GLU A 344 7.33 20.22 -24.69
CA GLU A 344 7.80 18.90 -25.09
C GLU A 344 7.25 17.78 -24.18
N HIS A 345 6.76 18.12 -22.99
CA HIS A 345 6.26 17.18 -22.00
C HIS A 345 4.73 17.23 -21.78
N GLY A 346 3.99 17.77 -22.75
CA GLY A 346 2.52 17.74 -22.74
C GLY A 346 1.86 18.76 -21.80
N LEU A 347 2.59 19.82 -21.41
CA LEU A 347 2.13 20.82 -20.46
C LEU A 347 1.74 22.17 -21.14
N GLN A 348 1.43 22.16 -22.45
CA GLN A 348 1.04 23.34 -23.21
C GLN A 348 -0.20 24.05 -22.62
N GLU A 349 -1.16 23.25 -22.15
CA GLU A 349 -2.37 23.76 -21.52
C GLU A 349 -2.03 24.55 -20.26
N LEU A 350 -1.09 24.04 -19.43
CA LEU A 350 -0.62 24.73 -18.24
C LEU A 350 0.08 26.06 -18.58
N LEU A 351 0.95 26.07 -19.59
CA LEU A 351 1.61 27.32 -20.05
C LEU A 351 0.59 28.40 -20.39
N SER A 352 -0.48 28.01 -21.08
CA SER A 352 -1.54 28.93 -21.51
C SER A 352 -2.34 29.55 -20.34
N THR A 353 -2.18 29.04 -19.13
CA THR A 353 -2.84 29.59 -17.94
C THR A 353 -2.13 30.79 -17.33
N ARG A 354 -0.93 31.15 -17.81
CA ARG A 354 -0.09 32.26 -17.30
C ARG A 354 0.45 33.10 -18.45
N GLU A 355 0.38 34.44 -18.33
CA GLU A 355 0.89 35.36 -19.37
C GLU A 355 2.40 35.24 -19.57
N GLY A 356 3.16 35.08 -18.49
CA GLY A 356 4.61 34.90 -18.52
C GLY A 356 5.07 33.46 -18.69
N GLY A 357 4.20 32.53 -19.06
CA GLY A 357 4.53 31.14 -19.35
C GLY A 357 5.24 30.42 -18.21
N ALA A 358 6.30 29.70 -18.54
CA ALA A 358 7.11 28.92 -17.60
C ALA A 358 7.71 29.78 -16.46
N TYR A 359 8.10 31.01 -16.77
CA TYR A 359 8.68 31.91 -15.75
C TYR A 359 7.72 32.14 -14.58
N ASP A 360 6.47 32.50 -14.87
CA ASP A 360 5.47 32.76 -13.84
C ASP A 360 5.13 31.51 -13.06
N ILE A 361 4.95 30.37 -13.74
CA ILE A 361 4.70 29.07 -13.12
C ILE A 361 5.85 28.70 -12.17
N ASN A 362 7.08 28.80 -12.65
CA ASN A 362 8.26 28.43 -11.87
C ASN A 362 8.39 29.27 -10.60
N ILE A 363 8.19 30.59 -10.69
CA ILE A 363 8.24 31.51 -9.55
C ILE A 363 7.10 31.20 -8.55
N GLU A 364 5.87 31.00 -9.04
CA GLU A 364 4.72 30.65 -8.21
C GLU A 364 4.99 29.37 -7.41
N VAL A 365 5.42 28.31 -8.12
CA VAL A 365 5.70 26.99 -7.51
C VAL A 365 6.87 27.08 -6.55
N PHE A 366 7.97 27.72 -6.93
CA PHE A 366 9.14 27.89 -6.05
C PHE A 366 8.78 28.61 -4.77
N ARG A 367 8.04 29.74 -4.85
CA ARG A 367 7.55 30.47 -3.69
C ARG A 367 6.62 29.64 -2.82
N SER A 368 5.72 28.86 -3.44
CA SER A 368 4.83 27.94 -2.71
C SER A 368 5.64 26.91 -1.91
N LEU A 369 6.68 26.32 -2.51
CA LEU A 369 7.55 25.35 -1.84
C LEU A 369 8.34 25.97 -0.69
N GLN A 370 8.88 27.18 -0.90
CA GLN A 370 9.60 27.88 0.17
C GLN A 370 8.72 28.15 1.40
N LYS A 371 7.42 28.35 1.21
CA LYS A 371 6.46 28.61 2.29
C LYS A 371 5.99 27.32 3.02
N THR A 372 6.39 26.12 2.60
CA THR A 372 5.81 24.88 3.16
C THR A 372 6.32 24.57 4.56
N ILE A 373 7.63 24.69 4.82
CA ILE A 373 8.25 24.31 6.09
C ILE A 373 8.73 25.55 6.85
N THR A 374 9.68 26.28 6.29
CA THR A 374 10.39 27.39 6.96
C THR A 374 9.82 28.77 6.62
N GLY A 375 8.79 28.83 5.78
CA GLY A 375 8.31 30.09 5.25
C GLY A 375 9.28 30.74 4.24
N TRP A 376 8.97 31.97 3.85
CA TRP A 376 9.81 32.75 2.94
C TRP A 376 11.10 33.24 3.64
N PRO A 377 12.28 33.26 2.96
CA PRO A 377 13.48 33.90 3.51
C PRO A 377 13.18 35.34 3.86
N GLY A 378 13.36 35.74 5.12
CA GLY A 378 12.98 37.05 5.63
C GLY A 378 11.48 37.22 5.95
N GLY A 379 10.67 36.23 5.65
CA GLY A 379 9.27 36.18 6.05
C GLY A 379 9.13 35.70 7.49
N ARG A 380 9.27 36.60 8.42
CA ARG A 380 8.68 36.45 9.76
C ARG A 380 7.17 36.42 9.56
N PRO A 381 6.40 35.76 10.47
CA PRO A 381 4.94 35.94 10.50
C PRO A 381 4.71 37.45 10.45
N THR A 382 4.08 37.91 9.40
CA THR A 382 3.95 39.34 9.08
C THR A 382 3.18 40.12 10.11
N ASP A 383 2.61 39.46 11.10
CA ASP A 383 1.72 40.09 12.09
C ASP A 383 2.42 40.57 13.36
N ALA A 384 3.66 40.16 13.62
CA ALA A 384 4.37 40.53 14.85
C ALA A 384 5.03 41.93 14.82
N GLY A 385 4.91 42.66 13.72
CA GLY A 385 5.63 43.91 13.57
C GLY A 385 5.00 45.05 12.75
N ARG A 386 3.73 44.92 12.34
CA ARG A 386 3.03 46.00 11.63
C ARG A 386 2.13 46.78 12.59
N PRO A 387 2.20 48.12 12.58
CA PRO A 387 1.35 48.96 13.41
C PRO A 387 -0.13 48.92 13.07
N ASP A 388 -0.51 48.32 11.91
CA ASP A 388 -1.88 48.32 11.40
C ASP A 388 -2.60 46.93 11.51
N GLY A 389 -1.90 45.88 12.00
CA GLY A 389 -2.49 44.55 12.26
C GLY A 389 -3.14 43.88 11.04
N ARG A 390 -2.89 44.36 9.82
CA ARG A 390 -3.46 43.78 8.61
C ARG A 390 -2.48 42.79 7.95
N SER A 391 -2.86 41.51 7.98
CA SER A 391 -2.20 40.49 7.17
C SER A 391 -2.51 40.74 5.70
N THR A 392 -1.45 40.81 4.87
CA THR A 392 -1.58 40.93 3.42
C THR A 392 -1.79 39.55 2.74
N ASP A 393 -1.78 38.48 3.52
CA ASP A 393 -1.94 37.11 3.00
C ASP A 393 -3.09 36.42 3.77
N VAL A 394 -4.30 36.46 3.21
CA VAL A 394 -5.51 35.89 3.77
C VAL A 394 -5.37 34.37 4.05
N HIS A 395 -4.38 33.71 3.44
CA HIS A 395 -4.06 32.30 3.66
C HIS A 395 -2.94 32.08 4.70
N ALA A 396 -2.24 33.09 5.17
CA ALA A 396 -1.13 32.95 6.12
C ALA A 396 -1.59 32.94 7.59
N ALA A 397 -2.76 33.48 7.91
CA ALA A 397 -3.24 33.69 9.28
C ALA A 397 -3.47 32.38 10.08
N GLY A 398 -3.51 31.22 9.43
CA GLY A 398 -3.65 29.91 10.11
C GLY A 398 -2.39 29.03 10.10
N VAL A 399 -1.28 29.52 9.52
CA VAL A 399 -0.11 28.68 9.20
C VAL A 399 1.08 28.91 10.13
N PHE A 400 1.13 30.03 10.86
CA PHE A 400 2.24 30.41 11.74
C PHE A 400 1.74 30.83 13.14
N PRO A 401 2.50 30.51 14.22
CA PRO A 401 3.63 29.61 14.27
C PRO A 401 3.26 28.15 14.04
N LYS A 402 4.15 27.37 13.45
CA LYS A 402 3.98 25.91 13.29
C LYS A 402 4.58 25.18 14.47
N ARG A 403 4.01 24.02 14.79
CA ARG A 403 4.65 23.02 15.64
C ARG A 403 5.35 22.02 14.73
N VAL A 404 6.66 21.85 14.91
CA VAL A 404 7.54 21.05 14.06
C VAL A 404 8.22 20.01 14.94
N VAL A 405 8.22 18.76 14.52
CA VAL A 405 9.02 17.71 15.14
C VAL A 405 10.11 17.30 14.16
N VAL A 406 11.36 17.41 14.59
CA VAL A 406 12.54 16.92 13.86
C VAL A 406 12.92 15.58 14.46
N PHE A 407 12.82 14.52 13.66
CA PHE A 407 13.30 13.20 14.07
C PHE A 407 14.77 13.08 13.75
N SER A 408 15.58 12.90 14.78
CA SER A 408 17.03 12.71 14.68
C SER A 408 17.37 11.26 15.04
N PRO A 409 17.93 10.45 14.12
CA PRO A 409 18.35 9.09 14.42
C PRO A 409 19.32 9.01 15.58
N HIS A 410 20.29 9.91 15.63
CA HIS A 410 21.26 10.07 16.72
C HIS A 410 21.28 11.52 17.23
N PRO A 411 21.84 11.78 18.41
CA PRO A 411 21.80 13.10 19.05
C PRO A 411 22.51 14.26 18.33
N ASP A 412 23.11 14.08 17.19
CA ASP A 412 23.82 15.10 16.39
C ASP A 412 23.30 15.25 14.95
N ASP A 413 22.52 14.28 14.46
CA ASP A 413 22.04 14.26 13.08
C ASP A 413 21.13 15.46 12.74
N ASP A 414 20.37 15.98 13.69
CA ASP A 414 19.53 17.17 13.55
C ASP A 414 20.36 18.43 13.26
N VAL A 415 21.54 18.54 13.87
CA VAL A 415 22.46 19.67 13.65
C VAL A 415 23.27 19.47 12.38
N ILE A 416 23.86 18.28 12.18
CA ILE A 416 24.74 18.00 11.04
C ILE A 416 23.97 18.04 9.73
N SER A 417 22.81 17.38 9.68
CA SER A 417 22.03 17.22 8.44
C SER A 417 21.04 18.37 8.20
N MET A 418 20.49 18.97 9.24
CA MET A 418 19.40 19.95 9.16
C MET A 418 19.64 21.25 9.92
N GLY A 419 20.85 21.52 10.45
CA GLY A 419 21.14 22.64 11.34
C GLY A 419 20.70 23.99 10.77
N GLY A 420 20.93 24.26 9.49
CA GLY A 420 20.47 25.47 8.82
C GLY A 420 18.95 25.62 8.78
N THR A 421 18.22 24.51 8.57
CA THR A 421 16.75 24.49 8.62
C THR A 421 16.25 24.65 10.04
N PHE A 422 16.90 24.00 11.00
CA PHE A 422 16.56 24.05 12.42
C PHE A 422 16.68 25.47 12.99
N ILE A 423 17.82 26.12 12.77
CA ILE A 423 18.04 27.54 13.17
C ILE A 423 16.96 28.42 12.56
N ARG A 424 16.66 28.22 11.27
CA ARG A 424 15.68 29.05 10.57
C ARG A 424 14.26 28.87 11.12
N LEU A 425 13.87 27.65 11.46
CA LEU A 425 12.58 27.38 12.10
C LEU A 425 12.47 28.11 13.46
N CYS A 426 13.55 28.09 14.26
CA CYS A 426 13.60 28.76 15.55
C CYS A 426 13.57 30.31 15.36
N ASP A 427 14.34 30.84 14.41
CA ASP A 427 14.39 32.31 14.12
C ASP A 427 13.04 32.83 13.62
N GLN A 428 12.25 31.99 12.97
CA GLN A 428 10.92 32.35 12.50
C GLN A 428 9.83 32.19 13.59
N GLY A 429 10.20 31.77 14.79
CA GLY A 429 9.29 31.66 15.93
C GLY A 429 8.40 30.39 15.91
N HIS A 430 8.82 29.37 15.18
CA HIS A 430 8.13 28.08 15.23
C HIS A 430 8.45 27.35 16.54
N GLU A 431 7.50 26.53 17.01
CA GLU A 431 7.70 25.61 18.14
C GLU A 431 8.36 24.34 17.60
N VAL A 432 9.66 24.16 17.90
CA VAL A 432 10.44 23.04 17.34
C VAL A 432 10.78 22.06 18.45
N HIS A 433 10.42 20.79 18.23
CA HIS A 433 10.75 19.67 19.08
C HIS A 433 11.72 18.75 18.34
N VAL A 434 12.78 18.32 19.02
CA VAL A 434 13.69 17.30 18.49
C VAL A 434 13.42 15.99 19.19
N ALA A 435 13.14 14.96 18.41
CA ALA A 435 12.90 13.59 18.91
C ALA A 435 14.07 12.69 18.51
N TYR A 436 14.94 12.39 19.46
CA TYR A 436 16.03 11.44 19.27
C TYR A 436 15.49 10.00 19.28
N GLN A 437 15.84 9.23 18.27
CA GLN A 437 15.41 7.82 18.15
C GLN A 437 16.32 6.88 18.94
N THR A 438 17.56 7.27 19.15
CA THR A 438 18.55 6.52 19.94
C THR A 438 19.22 7.42 20.96
N SER A 439 19.78 6.83 22.01
CA SER A 439 20.54 7.54 23.04
C SER A 439 21.95 7.95 22.58
N GLY A 440 22.39 7.51 21.41
CA GLY A 440 23.74 7.72 20.89
C GLY A 440 24.83 6.89 21.58
N ASN A 441 24.49 6.07 22.56
CA ASN A 441 25.45 5.29 23.34
C ASN A 441 26.17 4.19 22.56
N ILE A 442 25.75 3.90 21.34
CA ILE A 442 26.37 2.89 20.45
C ILE A 442 27.15 3.57 19.29
N ALA A 443 27.12 4.87 19.18
CA ALA A 443 27.73 5.60 18.08
C ALA A 443 29.27 5.57 18.10
N VAL A 444 29.85 5.40 19.26
CA VAL A 444 31.31 5.33 19.47
C VAL A 444 31.62 4.13 20.36
N TRP A 445 32.56 3.31 19.94
CA TRP A 445 33.07 2.22 20.78
C TRP A 445 33.75 2.78 22.03
N ASP A 446 33.55 2.15 23.19
CA ASP A 446 34.14 2.59 24.46
C ASP A 446 35.65 2.78 24.35
N ASP A 447 36.35 1.88 23.65
CA ASP A 447 37.80 1.99 23.36
C ASP A 447 38.16 3.24 22.58
N ALA A 448 37.32 3.69 21.64
CA ALA A 448 37.58 4.91 20.87
C ALA A 448 37.37 6.15 21.76
N ALA A 449 36.35 6.15 22.59
CA ALA A 449 36.09 7.22 23.57
C ALA A 449 37.24 7.33 24.59
N VAL A 450 37.72 6.20 25.13
CA VAL A 450 38.89 6.15 26.02
C VAL A 450 40.15 6.69 25.38
N ARG A 451 40.48 6.22 24.15
CA ARG A 451 41.64 6.71 23.39
C ARG A 451 41.58 8.23 23.14
N HIS A 452 40.39 8.74 22.83
CA HIS A 452 40.21 10.19 22.63
C HIS A 452 40.41 10.96 23.94
N ALA A 453 39.83 10.47 25.03
CA ALA A 453 40.00 11.08 26.37
C ALA A 453 41.46 11.07 26.82
N ASP A 454 42.18 9.95 26.59
CA ASP A 454 43.60 9.81 26.89
C ASP A 454 44.44 10.78 26.05
N PHE A 455 44.16 10.89 24.73
CA PHE A 455 44.82 11.82 23.85
C PHE A 455 44.64 13.30 24.30
N VAL A 456 43.38 13.67 24.61
CA VAL A 456 43.11 15.05 25.08
C VAL A 456 43.79 15.32 26.43
N THR A 457 43.82 14.32 27.32
CA THR A 457 44.46 14.44 28.62
C THR A 457 45.97 14.63 28.47
N GLU A 458 46.61 13.87 27.59
CA GLU A 458 48.06 13.99 27.34
C GLU A 458 48.40 15.31 26.65
N PHE A 459 47.60 15.73 25.65
CA PHE A 459 47.76 16.99 24.95
C PHE A 459 47.62 18.21 25.85
N CYS A 460 46.75 18.15 26.87
CA CYS A 460 46.59 19.24 27.83
C CYS A 460 47.68 19.27 28.93
N ARG A 461 48.51 18.19 29.04
CA ARG A 461 49.64 18.13 29.99
C ARG A 461 50.95 18.70 29.44
N GLU A 462 51.11 18.75 28.12
CA GLU A 462 52.18 19.46 27.44
C GLU A 462 51.86 20.99 27.29
#